data_1dd73db67c3b867e06afd75863a66f78
#
_entry.id   1dd73db67c3b867e06afd75863a66f78
#
_cell.length_a   1.000
_cell.length_b   1.000
_cell.length_c   1.000
_cell.angle_alpha   90.00
_cell.angle_beta   90.00
_cell.angle_gamma   90.00
#
_symmetry.space_group_name_H-M   'P 1'
#
loop_
_entity.id
_entity.type
_entity.pdbx_description
1 polymer ?
#
loop_
_entity_poly.entity_id
_entity_poly.type
_entity_poly.pdbx_seq_one_letter_code
_entity_poly.pdbx_strand_id
1 'polypeptide(L)'
;QVSIELRSKKISKNVGSFFNLLEKQPFITVIAIDEFQQILKYPEKRVDAMLRTIIQSLTNVRFIFSGSQQHLMTDLFSNPSRPFYRSSQFLFLKSIVKEKYASFIQHHFKNGNISIDQQVIDDILLWTDLHTFYVQLLCSRIFASGATTITDEVWKAEADKILSEQEIVFFQYRALLSKGQWNLFRAIAKSGKEYEPTSAAFVKKHALGNASSVLRALHALLDREIVYHTFDS
;
A
#
# COMPACT_ATOMS: atom_id res chain seq x y z
N GLN A 1 35.36 7.89 -8.14
CA GLN A 1 34.48 8.31 -9.25
C GLN A 1 34.56 7.34 -10.46
N VAL A 2 35.76 6.98 -10.93
CA VAL A 2 35.95 6.10 -12.10
C VAL A 2 35.35 4.70 -11.91
N SER A 3 35.44 4.10 -10.73
CA SER A 3 34.89 2.76 -10.44
C SER A 3 33.36 2.71 -10.45
N ILE A 4 32.69 3.79 -10.03
CA ILE A 4 31.23 3.91 -10.03
C ILE A 4 30.70 4.08 -11.46
N GLU A 5 31.38 4.87 -12.30
CA GLU A 5 31.00 5.03 -13.72
C GLU A 5 31.15 3.74 -14.53
N LEU A 6 32.21 2.97 -14.31
CA LEU A 6 32.42 1.68 -14.96
C LEU A 6 31.35 0.67 -14.54
N ARG A 7 30.94 0.64 -13.28
CA ARG A 7 29.87 -0.20 -12.77
C ARG A 7 28.52 0.16 -13.38
N SER A 8 28.21 1.44 -13.44
CA SER A 8 26.97 1.96 -14.06
C SER A 8 26.88 1.61 -15.56
N LYS A 9 27.95 1.77 -16.34
CA LYS A 9 28.01 1.36 -17.75
C LYS A 9 27.83 -0.13 -17.95
N LYS A 10 28.39 -0.98 -17.08
CA LYS A 10 28.22 -2.43 -17.15
C LYS A 10 26.79 -2.86 -16.84
N ILE A 11 26.15 -2.26 -15.84
CA ILE A 11 24.74 -2.50 -15.51
C ILE A 11 23.83 -2.08 -16.66
N SER A 12 23.99 -0.89 -17.21
CA SER A 12 23.23 -0.40 -18.35
C SER A 12 23.33 -1.34 -19.57
N LYS A 13 24.54 -1.81 -19.89
CA LYS A 13 24.77 -2.76 -20.98
C LYS A 13 24.06 -4.10 -20.74
N ASN A 14 24.13 -4.64 -19.53
CA ASN A 14 23.49 -5.91 -19.18
C ASN A 14 21.97 -5.82 -19.23
N VAL A 15 21.39 -4.77 -18.67
CA VAL A 15 19.94 -4.50 -18.71
C VAL A 15 19.47 -4.30 -20.14
N GLY A 16 20.18 -3.50 -20.93
CA GLY A 16 19.86 -3.30 -22.35
C GLY A 16 19.94 -4.60 -23.16
N SER A 17 20.97 -5.43 -22.93
CA SER A 17 21.10 -6.73 -23.61
C SER A 17 19.96 -7.68 -23.26
N PHE A 18 19.51 -7.71 -22.00
CA PHE A 18 18.36 -8.50 -21.56
C PHE A 18 17.06 -8.08 -22.27
N PHE A 19 16.75 -6.79 -22.28
CA PHE A 19 15.54 -6.31 -22.98
C PHE A 19 15.61 -6.51 -24.48
N ASN A 20 16.78 -6.39 -25.09
CA ASN A 20 16.97 -6.68 -26.51
C ASN A 20 16.73 -8.16 -26.86
N LEU A 21 17.01 -9.10 -25.95
CA LEU A 21 16.66 -10.50 -26.12
C LEU A 21 15.14 -10.71 -26.10
N LEU A 22 14.43 -10.00 -25.22
CA LEU A 22 12.98 -10.07 -25.15
C LEU A 22 12.31 -9.41 -26.34
N GLU A 23 12.85 -8.30 -26.84
CA GLU A 23 12.35 -7.60 -28.04
C GLU A 23 12.38 -8.48 -29.30
N LYS A 24 13.35 -9.41 -29.40
CA LYS A 24 13.50 -10.34 -30.51
C LYS A 24 12.58 -11.56 -30.47
N GLN A 25 11.79 -11.74 -29.42
CA GLN A 25 10.87 -12.86 -29.31
C GLN A 25 9.73 -12.73 -30.36
N PRO A 26 9.20 -13.84 -30.88
CA PRO A 26 8.11 -13.81 -31.87
C PRO A 26 6.75 -13.50 -31.27
N PHE A 27 6.68 -13.17 -29.97
CA PHE A 27 5.47 -12.84 -29.22
C PHE A 27 5.69 -11.59 -28.37
N ILE A 28 4.59 -10.90 -28.04
CA ILE A 28 4.62 -9.74 -27.13
C ILE A 28 5.00 -10.23 -25.72
N THR A 29 6.05 -9.65 -25.17
CA THR A 29 6.47 -9.91 -23.80
C THR A 29 5.90 -8.83 -22.87
N VAL A 30 5.27 -9.23 -21.76
CA VAL A 30 4.80 -8.31 -20.72
C VAL A 30 5.68 -8.48 -19.49
N ILE A 31 6.24 -7.38 -19.00
CA ILE A 31 7.09 -7.34 -17.82
C ILE A 31 6.38 -6.50 -16.75
N ALA A 32 6.07 -7.12 -15.61
CA ALA A 32 5.60 -6.42 -14.43
C ALA A 32 6.77 -6.14 -13.48
N ILE A 33 6.94 -4.89 -13.08
CA ILE A 33 7.95 -4.46 -12.10
C ILE A 33 7.20 -3.90 -10.91
N ASP A 34 7.28 -4.63 -9.80
CA ASP A 34 6.67 -4.24 -8.54
C ASP A 34 7.58 -3.31 -7.74
N GLU A 35 6.98 -2.49 -6.85
CA GLU A 35 7.65 -1.50 -6.02
C GLU A 35 8.56 -0.55 -6.85
N PHE A 36 8.08 -0.15 -8.03
CA PHE A 36 8.88 0.59 -9.00
C PHE A 36 9.43 1.92 -8.45
N GLN A 37 8.77 2.54 -7.47
CA GLN A 37 9.28 3.73 -6.80
C GLN A 37 10.65 3.53 -6.12
N GLN A 38 11.06 2.27 -5.87
CA GLN A 38 12.39 2.00 -5.32
C GLN A 38 13.52 2.47 -6.26
N ILE A 39 13.23 2.67 -7.55
CA ILE A 39 14.20 3.23 -8.51
C ILE A 39 14.76 4.60 -8.05
N LEU A 40 13.97 5.35 -7.27
CA LEU A 40 14.39 6.65 -6.71
C LEU A 40 15.45 6.52 -5.60
N LYS A 41 15.59 5.33 -5.00
CA LYS A 41 16.51 5.06 -3.89
C LYS A 41 17.82 4.41 -4.34
N TYR A 42 17.97 4.11 -5.63
CA TYR A 42 19.22 3.54 -6.11
C TYR A 42 20.39 4.52 -5.94
N PRO A 43 21.56 4.03 -5.51
CA PRO A 43 22.74 4.86 -5.30
C PRO A 43 23.33 5.39 -6.61
N GLU A 44 23.09 4.70 -7.73
CA GLU A 44 23.51 5.13 -9.06
C GLU A 44 22.63 6.28 -9.55
N LYS A 45 23.28 7.33 -10.02
CA LYS A 45 22.56 8.51 -10.51
C LYS A 45 21.86 8.22 -11.85
N ARG A 46 20.65 8.72 -12.01
CA ARG A 46 19.87 8.70 -13.25
C ARG A 46 19.53 7.30 -13.77
N VAL A 47 19.30 6.33 -12.87
CA VAL A 47 18.86 4.98 -13.23
C VAL A 47 17.49 5.03 -13.94
N ASP A 48 16.61 5.90 -13.48
CA ASP A 48 15.32 6.19 -14.09
C ASP A 48 15.45 6.67 -15.55
N ALA A 49 16.35 7.61 -15.83
CA ALA A 49 16.61 8.10 -17.18
C ALA A 49 17.20 7.00 -18.08
N MET A 50 18.15 6.23 -17.55
CA MET A 50 18.75 5.09 -18.28
C MET A 50 17.68 4.06 -18.64
N LEU A 51 16.87 3.65 -17.68
CA LEU A 51 15.82 2.68 -17.90
C LEU A 51 14.77 3.21 -18.90
N ARG A 52 14.38 4.48 -18.78
CA ARG A 52 13.47 5.14 -19.73
C ARG A 52 14.01 5.09 -21.16
N THR A 53 15.29 5.37 -21.35
CA THR A 53 15.94 5.34 -22.67
C THR A 53 15.87 3.95 -23.29
N ILE A 54 16.07 2.90 -22.50
CA ILE A 54 15.99 1.52 -22.98
C ILE A 54 14.54 1.16 -23.33
N ILE A 55 13.60 1.41 -22.41
CA ILE A 55 12.18 1.04 -22.56
C ILE A 55 11.55 1.70 -23.79
N GLN A 56 11.83 2.97 -24.04
CA GLN A 56 11.21 3.69 -25.16
C GLN A 56 11.64 3.18 -26.55
N SER A 57 12.73 2.43 -26.64
CA SER A 57 13.20 1.82 -27.89
C SER A 57 12.56 0.44 -28.18
N LEU A 58 11.81 -0.12 -27.22
CA LEU A 58 11.19 -1.43 -27.33
C LEU A 58 9.78 -1.31 -27.91
N THR A 59 9.47 -2.14 -28.87
CA THR A 59 8.15 -2.19 -29.55
C THR A 59 7.38 -3.45 -29.24
N ASN A 60 8.08 -4.55 -28.92
CA ASN A 60 7.49 -5.86 -28.64
C ASN A 60 7.45 -6.21 -27.15
N VAL A 61 7.97 -5.32 -26.29
CA VAL A 61 7.91 -5.47 -24.83
C VAL A 61 6.96 -4.43 -24.25
N ARG A 62 6.08 -4.86 -23.36
CA ARG A 62 5.14 -4.02 -22.62
C ARG A 62 5.48 -4.04 -21.14
N PHE A 63 5.25 -2.92 -20.46
CA PHE A 63 5.60 -2.78 -19.04
C PHE A 63 4.37 -2.46 -18.21
N ILE A 64 4.30 -3.11 -17.06
CA ILE A 64 3.39 -2.77 -15.96
C ILE A 64 4.26 -2.37 -14.78
N PHE A 65 4.07 -1.17 -14.28
CA PHE A 65 4.76 -0.68 -13.09
C PHE A 65 3.75 -0.62 -11.95
N SER A 66 4.01 -1.35 -10.87
CA SER A 66 3.22 -1.27 -9.65
C SER A 66 4.04 -0.68 -8.51
N GLY A 67 3.37 -0.08 -7.54
CA GLY A 67 4.01 0.49 -6.36
C GLY A 67 2.98 0.87 -5.31
N SER A 68 3.34 0.66 -4.06
CA SER A 68 2.51 0.95 -2.90
C SER A 68 2.50 2.44 -2.53
N GLN A 69 3.60 3.16 -2.82
CA GLN A 69 3.75 4.58 -2.50
C GLN A 69 3.17 5.46 -3.62
N GLN A 70 1.87 5.70 -3.56
CA GLN A 70 1.13 6.40 -4.61
C GLN A 70 1.72 7.77 -4.96
N HIS A 71 2.15 8.56 -3.98
CA HIS A 71 2.73 9.88 -4.22
C HIS A 71 4.05 9.81 -5.01
N LEU A 72 4.91 8.80 -4.73
CA LEU A 72 6.15 8.60 -5.49
C LEU A 72 5.87 8.07 -6.90
N MET A 73 4.91 7.17 -7.06
CA MET A 73 4.48 6.72 -8.40
C MET A 73 3.91 7.88 -9.21
N THR A 74 3.10 8.73 -8.60
CA THR A 74 2.58 9.95 -9.25
C THR A 74 3.71 10.91 -9.62
N ASP A 75 4.68 11.14 -8.74
CA ASP A 75 5.85 11.96 -9.05
C ASP A 75 6.65 11.40 -10.24
N LEU A 76 6.91 10.10 -10.29
CA LEU A 76 7.64 9.45 -11.37
C LEU A 76 7.00 9.66 -12.76
N PHE A 77 5.66 9.59 -12.85
CA PHE A 77 4.96 9.56 -14.13
C PHE A 77 4.21 10.84 -14.48
N SER A 78 3.95 11.73 -13.50
CA SER A 78 3.21 12.99 -13.71
C SER A 78 4.06 14.26 -13.56
N ASN A 79 5.26 14.17 -12.98
CA ASN A 79 6.13 15.32 -12.81
C ASN A 79 6.92 15.59 -14.10
N PRO A 80 6.80 16.79 -14.72
CA PRO A 80 7.50 17.13 -15.96
C PRO A 80 9.03 17.05 -15.89
N SER A 81 9.62 17.12 -14.69
CA SER A 81 11.07 17.00 -14.50
C SER A 81 11.57 15.55 -14.47
N ARG A 82 10.67 14.56 -14.49
CA ARG A 82 11.02 13.15 -14.42
C ARG A 82 11.13 12.49 -15.80
N PRO A 83 12.08 11.56 -16.00
CA PRO A 83 12.26 10.85 -17.25
C PRO A 83 11.01 10.08 -17.74
N PHE A 84 10.22 9.56 -16.81
CA PHE A 84 8.99 8.80 -17.11
C PHE A 84 7.74 9.69 -17.29
N TYR A 85 7.89 11.00 -17.32
CA TYR A 85 6.76 11.91 -17.51
C TYR A 85 5.89 11.51 -18.72
N ARG A 86 4.58 11.35 -18.47
CA ARG A 86 3.56 10.97 -19.49
C ARG A 86 3.91 9.71 -20.31
N SER A 87 4.62 8.76 -19.72
CA SER A 87 5.01 7.53 -20.43
C SER A 87 4.12 6.32 -20.16
N SER A 88 3.14 6.42 -19.29
CA SER A 88 2.20 5.35 -18.93
C SER A 88 0.81 5.90 -18.62
N GLN A 89 -0.15 4.99 -18.63
CA GLN A 89 -1.49 5.25 -18.12
C GLN A 89 -1.58 4.79 -16.66
N PHE A 90 -2.29 5.55 -15.83
CA PHE A 90 -2.53 5.18 -14.44
C PHE A 90 -3.76 4.29 -14.30
N LEU A 91 -3.60 3.27 -13.50
CA LEU A 91 -4.70 2.46 -12.98
C LEU A 91 -4.64 2.52 -11.44
N PHE A 92 -5.55 3.28 -10.85
CA PHE A 92 -5.67 3.35 -9.40
C PHE A 92 -6.54 2.19 -8.90
N LEU A 93 -5.96 1.32 -8.07
CA LEU A 93 -6.72 0.27 -7.40
C LEU A 93 -7.47 0.88 -6.22
N LYS A 94 -8.79 0.81 -6.27
CA LYS A 94 -9.68 1.22 -5.17
C LYS A 94 -9.97 0.03 -4.26
N SER A 95 -10.52 0.30 -3.07
CA SER A 95 -11.05 -0.73 -2.18
C SER A 95 -12.06 -1.62 -2.91
N ILE A 96 -12.09 -2.90 -2.57
CA ILE A 96 -13.07 -3.85 -3.11
C ILE A 96 -14.47 -3.42 -2.60
N VAL A 97 -15.43 -3.36 -3.50
CA VAL A 97 -16.82 -3.02 -3.17
C VAL A 97 -17.38 -4.04 -2.19
N LYS A 98 -18.04 -3.58 -1.12
CA LYS A 98 -18.52 -4.39 0.01
C LYS A 98 -19.30 -5.63 -0.45
N GLU A 99 -20.21 -5.47 -1.38
CA GLU A 99 -21.10 -6.54 -1.87
C GLU A 99 -20.31 -7.65 -2.60
N LYS A 100 -19.31 -7.26 -3.39
CA LYS A 100 -18.42 -8.22 -4.07
C LYS A 100 -17.54 -8.96 -3.05
N TYR A 101 -17.08 -8.24 -2.04
CA TYR A 101 -16.23 -8.84 -1.00
C TYR A 101 -17.04 -9.80 -0.13
N ALA A 102 -18.26 -9.41 0.27
CA ALA A 102 -19.15 -10.29 1.03
C ALA A 102 -19.47 -11.58 0.26
N SER A 103 -19.81 -11.46 -1.03
CA SER A 103 -20.06 -12.62 -1.89
C SER A 103 -18.85 -13.54 -2.02
N PHE A 104 -17.65 -12.97 -2.12
CA PHE A 104 -16.39 -13.72 -2.17
C PHE A 104 -16.14 -14.49 -0.86
N ILE A 105 -16.29 -13.84 0.29
CA ILE A 105 -16.15 -14.45 1.61
C ILE A 105 -17.14 -15.61 1.75
N GLN A 106 -18.43 -15.35 1.51
CA GLN A 106 -19.48 -16.35 1.62
C GLN A 106 -19.21 -17.57 0.73
N HIS A 107 -18.75 -17.36 -0.52
CA HIS A 107 -18.40 -18.45 -1.44
C HIS A 107 -17.27 -19.32 -0.88
N HIS A 108 -16.21 -18.72 -0.33
CA HIS A 108 -15.07 -19.48 0.21
C HIS A 108 -15.44 -20.28 1.46
N PHE A 109 -16.19 -19.68 2.38
CA PHE A 109 -16.65 -20.37 3.58
C PHE A 109 -17.58 -21.54 3.23
N LYS A 110 -18.52 -21.32 2.32
CA LYS A 110 -19.42 -22.40 1.82
C LYS A 110 -18.64 -23.55 1.18
N ASN A 111 -17.62 -23.26 0.37
CA ASN A 111 -16.77 -24.30 -0.24
C ASN A 111 -15.97 -25.09 0.80
N GLY A 112 -15.68 -24.49 1.96
CA GLY A 112 -15.07 -25.16 3.11
C GLY A 112 -16.07 -25.87 4.01
N ASN A 113 -17.35 -25.97 3.64
CA ASN A 113 -18.44 -26.50 4.46
C ASN A 113 -18.61 -25.76 5.80
N ILE A 114 -18.34 -24.46 5.81
CA ILE A 114 -18.47 -23.59 6.98
C ILE A 114 -19.67 -22.67 6.75
N SER A 115 -20.59 -22.61 7.71
CA SER A 115 -21.73 -21.69 7.69
C SER A 115 -21.32 -20.33 8.28
N ILE A 116 -21.66 -19.26 7.59
CA ILE A 116 -21.45 -17.89 8.02
C ILE A 116 -22.62 -17.02 7.56
N ASP A 117 -23.22 -16.29 8.48
CA ASP A 117 -24.33 -15.41 8.17
C ASP A 117 -23.88 -14.10 7.55
N GLN A 118 -24.76 -13.50 6.72
CA GLN A 118 -24.46 -12.22 6.04
C GLN A 118 -24.14 -11.12 7.05
N GLN A 119 -24.84 -11.06 8.19
CA GLN A 119 -24.59 -10.05 9.22
C GLN A 119 -23.17 -10.17 9.78
N VAL A 120 -22.69 -11.38 10.05
CA VAL A 120 -21.32 -11.63 10.52
C VAL A 120 -20.29 -11.18 9.48
N ILE A 121 -20.54 -11.46 8.19
CA ILE A 121 -19.68 -10.97 7.11
C ILE A 121 -19.64 -9.45 7.10
N ASP A 122 -20.80 -8.80 7.23
CA ASP A 122 -20.92 -7.34 7.24
C ASP A 122 -20.18 -6.71 8.42
N ASP A 123 -20.23 -7.34 9.58
CA ASP A 123 -19.53 -6.88 10.79
C ASP A 123 -18.01 -7.05 10.67
N ILE A 124 -17.55 -8.16 10.09
CA ILE A 124 -16.13 -8.38 9.77
C ILE A 124 -15.63 -7.30 8.80
N LEU A 125 -16.38 -7.02 7.72
CA LEU A 125 -16.01 -6.01 6.73
C LEU A 125 -16.01 -4.60 7.33
N LEU A 126 -16.94 -4.30 8.22
CA LEU A 126 -16.99 -3.03 8.96
C LEU A 126 -15.79 -2.91 9.91
N TRP A 127 -15.51 -3.94 10.70
CA TRP A 127 -14.41 -3.94 11.68
C TRP A 127 -13.04 -3.80 11.00
N THR A 128 -12.84 -4.42 9.85
CA THR A 128 -11.60 -4.35 9.06
C THR A 128 -11.52 -3.14 8.15
N ASP A 129 -12.56 -2.29 8.13
CA ASP A 129 -12.67 -1.12 7.24
C ASP A 129 -12.44 -1.46 5.76
N LEU A 130 -12.92 -2.63 5.30
CA LEU A 130 -12.70 -3.16 3.95
C LEU A 130 -11.21 -3.27 3.54
N HIS A 131 -10.30 -3.16 4.49
CA HIS A 131 -8.87 -3.25 4.19
C HIS A 131 -8.48 -4.68 3.86
N THR A 132 -8.10 -4.92 2.59
CA THR A 132 -7.90 -6.27 2.03
C THR A 132 -7.00 -7.17 2.88
N PHE A 133 -5.89 -6.65 3.37
CA PHE A 133 -4.98 -7.43 4.24
C PHE A 133 -5.68 -7.91 5.53
N TYR A 134 -6.39 -7.01 6.23
CA TYR A 134 -7.04 -7.37 7.49
C TYR A 134 -8.25 -8.28 7.29
N VAL A 135 -9.02 -8.07 6.21
CA VAL A 135 -10.12 -8.99 5.85
C VAL A 135 -9.57 -10.39 5.59
N GLN A 136 -8.52 -10.51 4.77
CA GLN A 136 -7.91 -11.81 4.46
C GLN A 136 -7.30 -12.46 5.69
N LEU A 137 -6.58 -11.70 6.51
CA LEU A 137 -5.98 -12.21 7.75
C LEU A 137 -7.05 -12.77 8.69
N LEU A 138 -8.09 -11.99 8.98
CA LEU A 138 -9.17 -12.41 9.89
C LEU A 138 -9.95 -13.59 9.33
N CYS A 139 -10.39 -13.53 8.06
CA CYS A 139 -11.10 -14.63 7.42
C CYS A 139 -10.28 -15.92 7.37
N SER A 140 -8.96 -15.83 7.11
CA SER A 140 -8.06 -16.99 7.14
C SER A 140 -7.96 -17.63 8.53
N ARG A 141 -7.88 -16.79 9.58
CA ARG A 141 -7.85 -17.26 10.98
C ARG A 141 -9.18 -17.95 11.37
N ILE A 142 -10.30 -17.30 11.05
CA ILE A 142 -11.63 -17.89 11.28
C ILE A 142 -11.77 -19.23 10.54
N PHE A 143 -11.36 -19.30 9.27
CA PHE A 143 -11.40 -20.53 8.48
C PHE A 143 -10.55 -21.65 9.10
N ALA A 144 -9.38 -21.30 9.65
CA ALA A 144 -8.46 -22.23 10.29
C ALA A 144 -8.86 -22.61 11.74
N SER A 145 -9.86 -21.95 12.34
CA SER A 145 -10.28 -22.21 13.74
C SER A 145 -10.91 -23.57 13.94
N GLY A 146 -11.37 -24.21 12.86
CA GLY A 146 -12.09 -25.48 12.90
C GLY A 146 -13.58 -25.36 13.23
N ALA A 147 -14.10 -24.13 13.40
CA ALA A 147 -15.53 -23.91 13.61
C ALA A 147 -16.32 -24.18 12.32
N THR A 148 -17.42 -24.91 12.41
CA THR A 148 -18.31 -25.20 11.28
C THR A 148 -19.41 -24.15 11.10
N THR A 149 -19.65 -23.35 12.13
CA THR A 149 -20.59 -22.22 12.11
C THR A 149 -19.91 -21.01 12.73
N ILE A 150 -19.89 -19.92 11.99
CA ILE A 150 -19.23 -18.69 12.45
C ILE A 150 -20.28 -17.78 13.08
N THR A 151 -20.14 -17.59 14.38
CA THR A 151 -20.94 -16.66 15.18
C THR A 151 -20.12 -15.41 15.52
N ASP A 152 -20.77 -14.44 16.14
CA ASP A 152 -20.13 -13.24 16.66
C ASP A 152 -18.97 -13.54 17.62
N GLU A 153 -19.15 -14.51 18.49
CA GLU A 153 -18.13 -14.91 19.47
C GLU A 153 -16.90 -15.49 18.76
N VAL A 154 -17.10 -16.30 17.73
CA VAL A 154 -16.00 -16.97 16.99
C VAL A 154 -15.13 -15.94 16.29
N TRP A 155 -15.73 -15.05 15.48
CA TRP A 155 -14.90 -14.08 14.74
C TRP A 155 -14.27 -13.04 15.66
N LYS A 156 -14.96 -12.59 16.72
CA LYS A 156 -14.41 -11.65 17.71
C LYS A 156 -13.23 -12.26 18.47
N ALA A 157 -13.34 -13.52 18.87
CA ALA A 157 -12.23 -14.22 19.53
C ALA A 157 -10.98 -14.30 18.62
N GLU A 158 -11.13 -14.55 17.30
CA GLU A 158 -10.00 -14.54 16.38
C GLU A 158 -9.46 -13.12 16.14
N ALA A 159 -10.32 -12.12 16.11
CA ALA A 159 -9.91 -10.71 16.03
C ALA A 159 -9.07 -10.29 17.26
N ASP A 160 -9.51 -10.67 18.47
CA ASP A 160 -8.79 -10.41 19.73
C ASP A 160 -7.42 -11.10 19.75
N LYS A 161 -7.31 -12.33 19.22
CA LYS A 161 -6.00 -13.01 19.08
C LYS A 161 -5.07 -12.23 18.15
N ILE A 162 -5.57 -11.76 16.99
CA ILE A 162 -4.80 -10.93 16.06
C ILE A 162 -4.32 -9.66 16.76
N LEU A 163 -5.18 -8.97 17.48
CA LEU A 163 -4.81 -7.75 18.22
C LEU A 163 -3.73 -8.03 19.27
N SER A 164 -3.86 -9.12 20.03
CA SER A 164 -2.88 -9.54 21.04
C SER A 164 -1.51 -9.88 20.41
N GLU A 165 -1.51 -10.58 19.28
CA GLU A 165 -0.27 -10.88 18.53
C GLU A 165 0.41 -9.61 18.00
N GLN A 166 -0.36 -8.58 17.66
CA GLN A 166 0.14 -7.30 17.17
C GLN A 166 0.53 -6.31 18.27
N GLU A 167 0.32 -6.63 19.54
CA GLU A 167 0.60 -5.71 20.67
C GLU A 167 2.07 -5.26 20.68
N ILE A 168 3.01 -6.16 20.41
CA ILE A 168 4.44 -5.85 20.32
C ILE A 168 4.71 -4.81 19.22
N VAL A 169 4.06 -4.95 18.06
CA VAL A 169 4.20 -4.02 16.94
C VAL A 169 3.64 -2.64 17.31
N PHE A 170 2.48 -2.59 17.96
CA PHE A 170 1.89 -1.34 18.45
C PHE A 170 2.77 -0.65 19.48
N PHE A 171 3.44 -1.42 20.35
CA PHE A 171 4.39 -0.90 21.29
C PHE A 171 5.63 -0.32 20.60
N GLN A 172 6.11 -0.94 19.52
CA GLN A 172 7.21 -0.39 18.72
C GLN A 172 6.85 0.95 18.08
N TYR A 173 5.64 1.11 17.54
CA TYR A 173 5.17 2.41 17.03
C TYR A 173 5.22 3.49 18.12
N ARG A 174 4.84 3.14 19.35
CA ARG A 174 4.92 4.07 20.49
C ARG A 174 6.35 4.55 20.76
N ALA A 175 7.34 3.66 20.62
CA ALA A 175 8.75 3.98 20.83
C ALA A 175 9.36 4.79 19.68
N LEU A 176 8.90 4.55 18.45
CA LEU A 176 9.41 5.20 17.23
C LEU A 176 8.86 6.63 17.02
N LEU A 177 7.72 6.96 17.62
CA LEU A 177 7.04 8.23 17.40
C LEU A 177 7.34 9.23 18.52
N SER A 178 7.59 10.49 18.14
CA SER A 178 7.64 11.57 19.12
C SER A 178 6.28 11.76 19.81
N LYS A 179 6.25 12.42 20.97
CA LYS A 179 4.99 12.68 21.72
C LYS A 179 3.92 13.34 20.85
N GLY A 180 4.30 14.31 20.03
CA GLY A 180 3.35 15.00 19.13
C GLY A 180 2.82 14.09 18.03
N GLN A 181 3.67 13.32 17.38
CA GLN A 181 3.30 12.33 16.36
C GLN A 181 2.38 11.25 16.95
N TRP A 182 2.72 10.72 18.11
CA TRP A 182 1.90 9.72 18.81
C TRP A 182 0.51 10.25 19.16
N ASN A 183 0.43 11.47 19.70
CA ASN A 183 -0.86 12.07 20.05
C ASN A 183 -1.73 12.28 18.81
N LEU A 184 -1.13 12.77 17.71
CA LEU A 184 -1.84 12.92 16.44
C LEU A 184 -2.29 11.56 15.90
N PHE A 185 -1.41 10.56 15.86
CA PHE A 185 -1.74 9.19 15.41
C PHE A 185 -2.94 8.62 16.20
N ARG A 186 -2.92 8.73 17.52
CA ARG A 186 -4.07 8.30 18.36
C ARG A 186 -5.34 9.08 18.09
N ALA A 187 -5.24 10.38 17.83
CA ALA A 187 -6.40 11.21 17.51
C ALA A 187 -7.04 10.78 16.20
N ILE A 188 -6.21 10.53 15.16
CA ILE A 188 -6.64 10.01 13.87
C ILE A 188 -7.33 8.65 14.06
N ALA A 189 -6.68 7.70 14.74
CA ALA A 189 -7.24 6.36 14.95
C ALA A 189 -8.59 6.37 15.68
N LYS A 190 -8.81 7.34 16.59
CA LYS A 190 -10.09 7.48 17.30
C LYS A 190 -11.19 8.16 16.51
N SER A 191 -10.83 8.97 15.51
CA SER A 191 -11.79 9.78 14.75
C SER A 191 -12.35 9.09 13.52
N GLY A 192 -11.69 8.03 13.05
CA GLY A 192 -12.06 7.35 11.80
C GLY A 192 -11.71 8.18 10.56
N LYS A 193 -12.46 8.00 9.46
CA LYS A 193 -12.14 8.56 8.14
C LYS A 193 -12.62 10.00 7.91
N GLU A 194 -13.68 10.42 8.60
CA GLU A 194 -14.29 11.75 8.40
C GLU A 194 -13.66 12.81 9.30
N TYR A 195 -12.45 13.29 8.96
CA TYR A 195 -11.78 14.33 9.74
C TYR A 195 -10.72 15.08 8.91
N GLU A 196 -10.49 16.31 9.32
CA GLU A 196 -9.38 17.14 8.85
C GLU A 196 -8.37 17.31 9.98
N PRO A 197 -7.27 16.56 10.01
CA PRO A 197 -6.36 16.52 11.17
C PRO A 197 -5.68 17.85 11.49
N THR A 198 -5.67 18.79 10.54
CA THR A 198 -5.08 20.13 10.69
C THR A 198 -6.10 21.21 10.97
N SER A 199 -7.41 20.90 10.97
CA SER A 199 -8.46 21.88 11.27
C SER A 199 -8.38 22.35 12.72
N ALA A 200 -8.74 23.61 12.97
CA ALA A 200 -8.77 24.19 14.31
C ALA A 200 -9.69 23.40 15.26
N ALA A 201 -10.81 22.88 14.75
CA ALA A 201 -11.75 22.07 15.49
C ALA A 201 -11.12 20.75 15.95
N PHE A 202 -10.45 20.03 15.05
CA PHE A 202 -9.77 18.77 15.35
C PHE A 202 -8.62 18.97 16.35
N VAL A 203 -7.77 19.96 16.11
CA VAL A 203 -6.63 20.31 16.97
C VAL A 203 -7.12 20.62 18.39
N LYS A 204 -8.20 21.41 18.54
CA LYS A 204 -8.80 21.76 19.84
C LYS A 204 -9.43 20.54 20.50
N LYS A 205 -10.23 19.76 19.77
CA LYS A 205 -10.92 18.55 20.27
C LYS A 205 -9.95 17.54 20.88
N HIS A 206 -8.78 17.37 20.26
CA HIS A 206 -7.80 16.38 20.68
C HIS A 206 -6.60 16.96 21.46
N ALA A 207 -6.63 18.24 21.81
CA ALA A 207 -5.58 18.95 22.56
C ALA A 207 -4.16 18.76 21.94
N LEU A 208 -4.05 18.93 20.61
CA LEU A 208 -2.84 18.63 19.86
C LEU A 208 -1.82 19.80 19.80
N GLY A 209 -2.10 20.91 20.47
CA GLY A 209 -1.26 22.10 20.48
C GLY A 209 -1.59 23.09 19.37
N ASN A 210 -0.65 23.39 18.48
CA ASN A 210 -0.88 24.34 17.39
C ASN A 210 -0.87 23.64 16.00
N ALA A 211 -1.57 24.24 15.03
CA ALA A 211 -1.74 23.69 13.70
C ALA A 211 -0.42 23.43 12.97
N SER A 212 0.60 24.29 13.14
CA SER A 212 1.92 24.11 12.48
C SER A 212 2.65 22.88 13.00
N SER A 213 2.55 22.58 14.29
CA SER A 213 3.14 21.37 14.88
C SER A 213 2.39 20.12 14.45
N VAL A 214 1.07 20.19 14.34
CA VAL A 214 0.23 19.10 13.82
C VAL A 214 0.53 18.81 12.36
N LEU A 215 0.69 19.85 11.53
CA LEU A 215 1.04 19.67 10.11
C LEU A 215 2.40 18.97 9.93
N ARG A 216 3.41 19.38 10.70
CA ARG A 216 4.73 18.70 10.69
C ARG A 216 4.64 17.26 11.16
N ALA A 217 3.87 16.99 12.20
CA ALA A 217 3.65 15.63 12.70
C ALA A 217 2.92 14.78 11.65
N LEU A 218 1.92 15.34 10.96
CA LEU A 218 1.17 14.67 9.90
C LEU A 218 2.08 14.29 8.72
N HIS A 219 2.90 15.22 8.23
CA HIS A 219 3.87 14.93 7.17
C HIS A 219 4.81 13.79 7.58
N ALA A 220 5.34 13.82 8.79
CA ALA A 220 6.23 12.77 9.27
C ALA A 220 5.54 11.40 9.42
N LEU A 221 4.25 11.35 9.71
CA LEU A 221 3.47 10.11 9.73
C LEU A 221 3.17 9.60 8.32
N LEU A 222 2.88 10.49 7.38
CA LEU A 222 2.68 10.17 5.95
C LEU A 222 3.97 9.66 5.30
N ASP A 223 5.11 10.35 5.54
CA ASP A 223 6.41 9.94 5.01
C ASP A 223 6.85 8.55 5.49
N ARG A 224 6.39 8.14 6.68
CA ARG A 224 6.63 6.81 7.26
C ARG A 224 5.54 5.79 6.93
N GLU A 225 4.52 6.18 6.16
CA GLU A 225 3.38 5.33 5.80
C GLU A 225 2.59 4.77 7.00
N ILE A 226 2.67 5.46 8.17
CA ILE A 226 1.89 5.10 9.37
C ILE A 226 0.44 5.56 9.21
N VAL A 227 0.23 6.63 8.46
CA VAL A 227 -1.07 7.11 8.00
C VAL A 227 -1.02 7.36 6.49
N TYR A 228 -2.15 7.31 5.83
CA TYR A 228 -2.26 7.53 4.39
C TYR A 228 -3.49 8.38 4.07
N HIS A 229 -3.48 9.02 2.90
CA HIS A 229 -4.66 9.70 2.39
C HIS A 229 -5.60 8.68 1.74
N THR A 230 -6.87 8.68 2.14
CA THR A 230 -7.91 8.03 1.38
C THR A 230 -8.37 9.00 0.30
N PHE A 231 -8.24 8.61 -0.96
CA PHE A 231 -8.85 9.35 -2.07
C PHE A 231 -10.28 8.81 -2.27
N ASP A 232 -11.18 9.18 -1.38
CA ASP A 232 -12.59 9.07 -1.64
C ASP A 232 -12.98 10.27 -2.49
N SER A 233 -13.27 9.97 -3.75
CA SER A 233 -13.79 10.90 -4.77
C SER A 233 -15.21 11.28 -4.49
#